data_7b0730ce9944d0d89e3957ce6a232a12
#
_entry.id   7b0730ce9944d0d89e3957ce6a232a12
#
_cell.length_a   1.000
_cell.length_b   1.000
_cell.length_c   1.000
_cell.angle_alpha   90.00
_cell.angle_beta   90.00
_cell.angle_gamma   90.00
#
_symmetry.space_group_name_H-M   'P 1'
#
loop_
_entity.id
_entity.type
_entity.pdbx_description
1 polymer ?
#
loop_
_entity_poly.entity_id
_entity_poly.type
_entity_poly.pdbx_seq_one_letter_code
_entity_poly.pdbx_strand_id
1 'polypeptide(L)'
;MMDGAAFRTLLADRPVLADGGMGTALIDAGAPVGACMELSSVEDAGRVLGVHRGFVAAGAELVLTNTFGANRFRLGPHGLEARVEELNRTGVRVARESGARFVAGSMGPLGVRLAPYGRVRPEDAFAAYREQATALAAEGVDLFVIETQSDLREMEQAVAAVRDAAPNVAVVVTATFTKDDRTLLGSSPEQVATALVALGVDALGANCGEGPAQVLRVIRAMRASAGEVPLVARPNAGGPTQVGGRFVYPATPEYVAEHAVAFADEGAVVIGGCCGTGPAHTAAIATVLEGRTSAPSVGVAAAPDETGPPPPPAVTATDLEASLAAGRFVIAVEMEPPRSFDTGTLVAAAETLAAAGADVIDVADSPMAKMRMSAWAACRLIQERVGVETVLHFPTRGRNLLRLQGDLLGAAALGIRNLFVCVGDPVTIGDFPQGSNNVDVTATGLLALVNHGFNLGRDRGGSSIGEPTSFYAGAAVAPHAHDLERECRLLKKKIDAGARFLLSQPVYDVEPITRLGEIYERVAGEPLVTPVLAGVLPLLTARHAEFLHNEVPGIVIPDAARDRLASAGDEAAREGLAMAGELIAELRLARVAGIYLMPQFGRFDLAAEVVESARHAGAR
;
A
#
# COMPACT_ATOMS: atom_id res chain seq x y z
N MET A 1 -39.60 -4.42 11.54
CA MET A 1 -38.58 -4.69 10.48
C MET A 1 -38.93 -3.87 9.26
N MET A 2 -38.00 -3.16 8.72
CA MET A 2 -38.13 -2.27 7.56
C MET A 2 -37.51 -2.95 6.34
N ASP A 3 -38.20 -3.00 5.22
CA ASP A 3 -37.62 -3.52 3.99
C ASP A 3 -36.66 -2.49 3.35
N GLY A 4 -35.79 -2.96 2.47
CA GLY A 4 -34.75 -2.12 1.86
C GLY A 4 -35.34 -0.97 1.03
N ALA A 5 -36.50 -1.13 0.40
CA ALA A 5 -37.14 -0.08 -0.41
C ALA A 5 -37.70 1.04 0.49
N ALA A 6 -38.41 0.65 1.56
CA ALA A 6 -38.91 1.61 2.56
C ALA A 6 -37.77 2.36 3.24
N PHE A 7 -36.65 1.68 3.52
CA PHE A 7 -35.45 2.32 4.09
C PHE A 7 -34.84 3.34 3.13
N ARG A 8 -34.62 2.99 1.87
CA ARG A 8 -34.12 3.94 0.88
C ARG A 8 -35.05 5.14 0.66
N THR A 9 -36.38 4.89 0.67
CA THR A 9 -37.38 5.99 0.58
C THR A 9 -37.26 6.94 1.77
N LEU A 10 -37.09 6.42 3.00
CA LEU A 10 -36.89 7.22 4.19
C LEU A 10 -35.61 8.09 4.07
N LEU A 11 -34.53 7.51 3.58
CA LEU A 11 -33.24 8.20 3.42
C LEU A 11 -33.22 9.25 2.33
N ALA A 12 -34.11 9.15 1.34
CA ALA A 12 -34.23 10.12 0.24
C ALA A 12 -34.78 11.48 0.68
N ASP A 13 -35.52 11.52 1.78
CA ASP A 13 -36.17 12.75 2.26
C ASP A 13 -35.19 13.64 3.06
N ARG A 14 -34.52 13.06 4.06
CA ARG A 14 -33.56 13.76 4.91
C ARG A 14 -32.53 12.82 5.55
N PRO A 15 -31.40 13.35 6.00
CA PRO A 15 -30.45 12.56 6.78
C PRO A 15 -31.08 12.03 8.07
N VAL A 16 -30.77 10.77 8.41
CA VAL A 16 -31.14 10.13 9.67
C VAL A 16 -29.96 10.19 10.63
N LEU A 17 -30.20 10.74 11.82
CA LEU A 17 -29.18 10.82 12.87
C LEU A 17 -29.09 9.50 13.61
N ALA A 18 -27.92 8.87 13.54
CA ALA A 18 -27.60 7.69 14.34
C ALA A 18 -26.92 8.09 15.66
N ASP A 19 -26.87 7.12 16.58
CA ASP A 19 -26.19 7.25 17.86
C ASP A 19 -24.66 7.35 17.75
N GLY A 20 -23.99 7.26 18.90
CA GLY A 20 -22.53 7.29 19.03
C GLY A 20 -21.91 5.97 19.49
N GLY A 21 -20.76 6.06 20.17
CA GLY A 21 -19.99 4.93 20.61
C GLY A 21 -20.55 4.23 21.85
N MET A 22 -21.32 3.17 21.70
CA MET A 22 -21.89 2.40 22.80
C MET A 22 -20.84 1.93 23.81
N GLY A 23 -19.77 1.28 23.37
CA GLY A 23 -18.73 0.74 24.25
C GLY A 23 -18.02 1.82 25.07
N THR A 24 -17.67 2.96 24.46
CA THR A 24 -17.06 4.09 25.18
C THR A 24 -18.03 4.74 26.15
N ALA A 25 -19.29 4.90 25.76
CA ALA A 25 -20.33 5.46 26.64
C ALA A 25 -20.61 4.55 27.84
N LEU A 26 -20.56 3.24 27.70
CA LEU A 26 -20.68 2.30 28.81
C LEU A 26 -19.48 2.40 29.78
N ILE A 27 -18.26 2.54 29.27
CA ILE A 27 -17.08 2.77 30.10
C ILE A 27 -17.18 4.08 30.87
N ASP A 28 -17.65 5.16 30.23
CA ASP A 28 -17.87 6.46 30.88
C ASP A 28 -18.99 6.38 31.93
N ALA A 29 -20.00 5.51 31.72
CA ALA A 29 -21.03 5.19 32.69
C ALA A 29 -20.57 4.21 33.81
N GLY A 30 -19.27 3.84 33.85
CA GLY A 30 -18.65 3.03 34.89
C GLY A 30 -18.54 1.53 34.60
N ALA A 31 -18.73 1.09 33.36
CA ALA A 31 -18.41 -0.30 32.99
C ALA A 31 -16.90 -0.55 33.05
N PRO A 32 -16.42 -1.72 33.51
CA PRO A 32 -15.00 -2.03 33.56
C PRO A 32 -14.39 -2.09 32.17
N VAL A 33 -13.19 -1.54 32.01
CA VAL A 33 -12.42 -1.66 30.77
C VAL A 33 -12.03 -3.14 30.55
N GLY A 34 -12.28 -3.66 29.36
CA GLY A 34 -12.00 -5.06 29.02
C GLY A 34 -13.12 -6.07 29.38
N ALA A 35 -14.24 -5.60 29.97
CA ALA A 35 -15.41 -6.44 30.15
C ALA A 35 -16.07 -6.77 28.79
N CYS A 36 -16.82 -7.87 28.75
CA CYS A 36 -17.73 -8.16 27.63
C CYS A 36 -18.90 -7.19 27.69
N MET A 37 -18.90 -6.17 26.83
CA MET A 37 -19.91 -5.10 26.87
C MET A 37 -21.32 -5.62 26.54
N GLU A 38 -21.42 -6.65 25.72
CA GLU A 38 -22.68 -7.29 25.33
C GLU A 38 -23.39 -7.93 26.55
N LEU A 39 -22.60 -8.47 27.49
CA LEU A 39 -23.11 -9.07 28.73
C LEU A 39 -23.81 -8.03 29.62
N SER A 40 -23.43 -6.77 29.55
CA SER A 40 -24.07 -5.69 30.30
C SER A 40 -25.56 -5.54 29.97
N SER A 41 -25.98 -5.93 28.77
CA SER A 41 -27.43 -5.92 28.44
C SER A 41 -28.26 -6.87 29.29
N VAL A 42 -27.64 -7.89 29.88
CA VAL A 42 -28.28 -8.86 30.79
C VAL A 42 -28.02 -8.53 32.27
N GLU A 43 -26.74 -8.26 32.61
CA GLU A 43 -26.35 -8.09 34.03
C GLU A 43 -26.57 -6.67 34.55
N ASP A 44 -26.56 -5.66 33.66
CA ASP A 44 -26.77 -4.26 34.02
C ASP A 44 -27.57 -3.51 32.92
N ALA A 45 -28.74 -4.06 32.60
CA ALA A 45 -29.63 -3.52 31.56
C ALA A 45 -29.97 -2.04 31.79
N GLY A 46 -30.05 -1.61 33.05
CA GLY A 46 -30.32 -0.20 33.39
C GLY A 46 -29.24 0.76 32.89
N ARG A 47 -27.97 0.36 32.96
CA ARG A 47 -26.85 1.16 32.43
C ARG A 47 -26.91 1.27 30.91
N VAL A 48 -27.13 0.14 30.23
CA VAL A 48 -27.25 0.11 28.77
C VAL A 48 -28.42 0.96 28.29
N LEU A 49 -29.58 0.81 28.96
CA LEU A 49 -30.77 1.63 28.69
C LEU A 49 -30.51 3.12 28.92
N GLY A 50 -29.78 3.47 29.99
CA GLY A 50 -29.39 4.84 30.29
C GLY A 50 -28.55 5.46 29.16
N VAL A 51 -27.60 4.71 28.59
CA VAL A 51 -26.80 5.15 27.45
C VAL A 51 -27.66 5.35 26.20
N HIS A 52 -28.53 4.39 25.86
CA HIS A 52 -29.45 4.55 24.71
C HIS A 52 -30.37 5.76 24.89
N ARG A 53 -30.97 5.95 26.06
CA ARG A 53 -31.81 7.13 26.35
C ARG A 53 -31.04 8.44 26.23
N GLY A 54 -29.78 8.45 26.66
CA GLY A 54 -28.90 9.61 26.49
C GLY A 54 -28.74 10.02 25.03
N PHE A 55 -28.53 9.06 24.13
CA PHE A 55 -28.45 9.32 22.70
C PHE A 55 -29.78 9.75 22.09
N VAL A 56 -30.88 9.10 22.46
CA VAL A 56 -32.23 9.48 22.00
C VAL A 56 -32.60 10.90 22.48
N ALA A 57 -32.33 11.25 23.72
CA ALA A 57 -32.55 12.59 24.25
C ALA A 57 -31.68 13.65 23.55
N ALA A 58 -30.51 13.25 23.03
CA ALA A 58 -29.63 14.10 22.22
C ALA A 58 -30.05 14.19 20.73
N GLY A 59 -31.15 13.56 20.33
CA GLY A 59 -31.72 13.64 18.99
C GLY A 59 -31.46 12.45 18.09
N ALA A 60 -30.79 11.38 18.54
CA ALA A 60 -30.62 10.17 17.75
C ALA A 60 -31.99 9.52 17.44
N GLU A 61 -32.25 9.28 16.16
CA GLU A 61 -33.41 8.57 15.68
C GLU A 61 -33.16 7.07 15.49
N LEU A 62 -31.94 6.73 15.13
CA LEU A 62 -31.45 5.37 14.94
C LEU A 62 -30.45 5.04 16.05
N VAL A 63 -30.76 3.99 16.85
CA VAL A 63 -29.81 3.45 17.83
C VAL A 63 -29.37 2.05 17.43
N LEU A 64 -28.09 1.75 17.64
CA LEU A 64 -27.55 0.43 17.43
C LEU A 64 -27.61 -0.39 18.72
N THR A 65 -28.03 -1.65 18.61
CA THR A 65 -28.07 -2.56 19.77
C THR A 65 -26.68 -2.77 20.38
N ASN A 66 -26.60 -3.03 21.67
CA ASN A 66 -25.33 -3.41 22.32
C ASN A 66 -24.99 -4.89 22.05
N THR A 67 -24.77 -5.21 20.76
CA THR A 67 -24.57 -6.58 20.27
C THR A 67 -23.40 -6.70 19.30
N PHE A 68 -22.54 -5.69 19.20
CA PHE A 68 -21.41 -5.62 18.26
C PHE A 68 -20.55 -6.89 18.25
N GLY A 69 -20.16 -7.41 19.42
CA GLY A 69 -19.37 -8.63 19.59
C GLY A 69 -20.18 -9.84 20.01
N ALA A 70 -21.54 -9.81 19.92
CA ALA A 70 -22.41 -10.90 20.38
C ALA A 70 -22.43 -12.09 19.40
N ASN A 71 -21.30 -12.49 18.86
CA ASN A 71 -21.10 -13.69 18.04
C ASN A 71 -20.22 -14.70 18.78
N ARG A 72 -20.32 -15.99 18.42
CA ARG A 72 -19.63 -17.09 19.12
C ARG A 72 -18.12 -16.94 19.20
N PHE A 73 -17.47 -16.33 18.19
CA PHE A 73 -16.01 -16.17 18.18
C PHE A 73 -15.54 -15.10 19.17
N ARG A 74 -16.28 -13.99 19.29
CA ARG A 74 -15.99 -12.92 20.24
C ARG A 74 -16.39 -13.29 21.66
N LEU A 75 -17.46 -14.04 21.82
CA LEU A 75 -17.95 -14.48 23.12
C LEU A 75 -17.15 -15.66 23.70
N GLY A 76 -16.53 -16.49 22.85
CA GLY A 76 -15.76 -17.67 23.28
C GLY A 76 -14.66 -17.37 24.29
N PRO A 77 -13.78 -16.36 24.12
CA PRO A 77 -12.77 -15.98 25.10
C PRO A 77 -13.32 -15.61 26.49
N HIS A 78 -14.62 -15.28 26.58
CA HIS A 78 -15.33 -14.98 27.82
C HIS A 78 -16.12 -16.19 28.35
N GLY A 79 -16.12 -17.35 27.67
CA GLY A 79 -16.92 -18.53 28.01
C GLY A 79 -18.44 -18.33 27.80
N LEU A 80 -18.82 -17.44 26.88
CA LEU A 80 -20.19 -17.01 26.63
C LEU A 80 -20.73 -17.44 25.26
N GLU A 81 -20.03 -18.31 24.54
CA GLU A 81 -20.41 -18.75 23.19
C GLU A 81 -21.77 -19.44 23.11
N ALA A 82 -22.25 -20.03 24.21
CA ALA A 82 -23.59 -20.63 24.30
C ALA A 82 -24.70 -19.59 24.51
N ARG A 83 -24.38 -18.32 24.78
CA ARG A 83 -25.31 -17.26 25.09
C ARG A 83 -25.58 -16.29 23.94
N VAL A 84 -25.18 -16.63 22.71
CA VAL A 84 -25.35 -15.77 21.52
C VAL A 84 -26.82 -15.33 21.39
N GLU A 85 -27.77 -16.26 21.43
CA GLU A 85 -29.20 -15.94 21.29
C GLU A 85 -29.68 -14.99 22.40
N GLU A 86 -29.39 -15.31 23.65
CA GLU A 86 -29.80 -14.52 24.80
C GLU A 86 -29.30 -13.08 24.73
N LEU A 87 -28.00 -12.89 24.47
CA LEU A 87 -27.36 -11.58 24.46
C LEU A 87 -27.88 -10.69 23.31
N ASN A 88 -28.06 -11.26 22.12
CA ASN A 88 -28.61 -10.53 21.00
C ASN A 88 -30.07 -10.13 21.21
N ARG A 89 -30.91 -11.06 21.64
CA ARG A 89 -32.32 -10.76 21.91
C ARG A 89 -32.50 -9.72 23.03
N THR A 90 -31.73 -9.85 24.11
CA THR A 90 -31.79 -8.89 25.21
C THR A 90 -31.30 -7.51 24.80
N GLY A 91 -30.21 -7.44 23.99
CA GLY A 91 -29.71 -6.19 23.43
C GLY A 91 -30.77 -5.44 22.60
N VAL A 92 -31.56 -6.14 21.79
CA VAL A 92 -32.69 -5.53 21.05
C VAL A 92 -33.77 -5.01 21.99
N ARG A 93 -34.18 -5.81 22.98
CA ARG A 93 -35.23 -5.40 23.96
C ARG A 93 -34.81 -4.12 24.69
N VAL A 94 -33.60 -4.07 25.21
CA VAL A 94 -33.09 -2.90 25.94
C VAL A 94 -33.04 -1.67 25.03
N ALA A 95 -32.59 -1.83 23.77
CA ALA A 95 -32.58 -0.73 22.82
C ALA A 95 -33.99 -0.21 22.49
N ARG A 96 -34.98 -1.08 22.36
CA ARG A 96 -36.40 -0.70 22.14
C ARG A 96 -36.98 0.11 23.30
N GLU A 97 -36.63 -0.23 24.55
CA GLU A 97 -37.08 0.50 25.74
C GLU A 97 -36.54 1.96 25.81
N SER A 98 -35.55 2.32 24.98
CA SER A 98 -35.04 3.69 24.90
C SER A 98 -36.03 4.69 24.29
N GLY A 99 -36.99 4.21 23.51
CA GLY A 99 -37.94 5.03 22.76
C GLY A 99 -37.38 5.54 21.42
N ALA A 100 -36.23 4.99 20.94
CA ALA A 100 -35.69 5.32 19.64
C ALA A 100 -36.70 5.01 18.51
N ARG A 101 -36.71 5.83 17.48
CA ARG A 101 -37.57 5.65 16.30
C ARG A 101 -37.22 4.37 15.53
N PHE A 102 -35.91 4.08 15.41
CA PHE A 102 -35.40 2.89 14.76
C PHE A 102 -34.36 2.20 15.63
N VAL A 103 -34.37 0.88 15.63
CA VAL A 103 -33.40 0.04 16.32
C VAL A 103 -32.68 -0.85 15.29
N ALA A 104 -31.39 -0.66 15.14
CA ALA A 104 -30.55 -1.45 14.25
C ALA A 104 -29.85 -2.57 15.02
N GLY A 105 -29.89 -3.78 14.46
CA GLY A 105 -29.07 -4.90 14.94
C GLY A 105 -27.60 -4.69 14.59
N SER A 106 -26.77 -4.36 15.57
CA SER A 106 -25.33 -4.17 15.39
C SER A 106 -24.60 -5.51 15.30
N MET A 107 -23.81 -5.69 14.25
CA MET A 107 -23.00 -6.88 13.99
C MET A 107 -21.57 -6.46 13.60
N GLY A 108 -20.63 -6.62 14.52
CA GLY A 108 -19.21 -6.33 14.28
C GLY A 108 -18.44 -7.49 13.64
N PRO A 109 -17.13 -7.31 13.40
CA PRO A 109 -16.26 -8.38 12.91
C PRO A 109 -16.16 -9.54 13.89
N LEU A 110 -15.94 -10.76 13.39
CA LEU A 110 -15.78 -11.96 14.22
C LEU A 110 -14.56 -11.90 15.15
N GLY A 111 -13.61 -11.00 14.87
CA GLY A 111 -12.37 -10.88 15.65
C GLY A 111 -11.33 -11.96 15.34
N VAL A 112 -11.57 -12.74 14.32
CA VAL A 112 -10.69 -13.79 13.80
C VAL A 112 -10.49 -13.62 12.31
N ARG A 113 -9.36 -14.09 11.75
CA ARG A 113 -9.11 -13.99 10.31
C ARG A 113 -9.64 -15.21 9.57
N LEU A 114 -10.26 -14.96 8.43
CA LEU A 114 -10.72 -16.00 7.52
C LEU A 114 -9.56 -16.58 6.70
N ALA A 115 -9.69 -17.82 6.24
CA ALA A 115 -8.78 -18.42 5.29
C ALA A 115 -8.73 -17.60 3.97
N PRO A 116 -7.56 -17.47 3.31
CA PRO A 116 -6.28 -18.09 3.62
C PRO A 116 -5.42 -17.34 4.65
N TYR A 117 -5.84 -16.18 5.15
CA TYR A 117 -5.06 -15.35 6.07
C TYR A 117 -5.21 -15.77 7.54
N GLY A 118 -6.19 -16.62 7.85
CA GLY A 118 -6.45 -17.19 9.15
C GLY A 118 -6.92 -18.65 9.05
N ARG A 119 -7.48 -19.17 10.15
CA ARG A 119 -7.90 -20.57 10.26
C ARG A 119 -9.40 -20.79 10.10
N VAL A 120 -10.20 -19.72 10.15
CA VAL A 120 -11.66 -19.81 10.06
C VAL A 120 -12.06 -19.91 8.59
N ARG A 121 -12.86 -20.90 8.28
CA ARG A 121 -13.38 -21.09 6.91
C ARG A 121 -14.55 -20.12 6.67
N PRO A 122 -14.81 -19.72 5.41
CA PRO A 122 -15.96 -18.86 5.08
C PRO A 122 -17.30 -19.42 5.60
N GLU A 123 -17.49 -20.74 5.53
CA GLU A 123 -18.73 -21.40 5.98
C GLU A 123 -18.92 -21.29 7.48
N ASP A 124 -17.85 -21.34 8.27
CA ASP A 124 -17.89 -21.18 9.73
C ASP A 124 -18.21 -19.71 10.10
N ALA A 125 -17.70 -18.75 9.32
CA ALA A 125 -18.03 -17.34 9.46
C ALA A 125 -19.51 -17.07 9.12
N PHE A 126 -19.99 -17.60 7.99
CA PHE A 126 -21.41 -17.53 7.64
C PHE A 126 -22.30 -18.08 8.75
N ALA A 127 -21.99 -19.27 9.29
CA ALA A 127 -22.77 -19.89 10.36
C ALA A 127 -22.84 -19.02 11.63
N ALA A 128 -21.72 -18.39 12.00
CA ALA A 128 -21.66 -17.50 13.17
C ALA A 128 -22.49 -16.22 12.97
N TYR A 129 -22.39 -15.59 11.81
CA TYR A 129 -23.20 -14.41 11.47
C TYR A 129 -24.68 -14.75 11.36
N ARG A 130 -25.01 -15.90 10.78
CA ARG A 130 -26.39 -16.38 10.68
C ARG A 130 -27.04 -16.61 12.04
N GLU A 131 -26.31 -17.22 12.99
CA GLU A 131 -26.77 -17.40 14.37
C GLU A 131 -27.09 -16.06 15.01
N GLN A 132 -26.21 -15.08 14.91
CA GLN A 132 -26.42 -13.73 15.45
C GLN A 132 -27.60 -13.02 14.76
N ALA A 133 -27.63 -13.03 13.43
CA ALA A 133 -28.70 -12.39 12.65
C ALA A 133 -30.07 -12.98 12.95
N THR A 134 -30.18 -14.31 13.10
CA THR A 134 -31.41 -14.99 13.46
C THR A 134 -31.96 -14.53 14.85
N ALA A 135 -31.06 -14.41 15.82
CA ALA A 135 -31.45 -13.94 17.17
C ALA A 135 -31.92 -12.47 17.17
N LEU A 136 -31.24 -11.60 16.41
CA LEU A 136 -31.61 -10.19 16.24
C LEU A 136 -32.97 -10.05 15.50
N ALA A 137 -33.16 -10.81 14.40
CA ALA A 137 -34.42 -10.80 13.66
C ALA A 137 -35.61 -11.27 14.48
N ALA A 138 -35.43 -12.29 15.33
CA ALA A 138 -36.49 -12.84 16.19
C ALA A 138 -37.07 -11.81 17.16
N GLU A 139 -36.29 -10.81 17.59
CA GLU A 139 -36.77 -9.69 18.44
C GLU A 139 -37.21 -8.46 17.61
N GLY A 140 -37.16 -8.53 16.27
CA GLY A 140 -37.75 -7.53 15.39
C GLY A 140 -36.95 -6.24 15.29
N VAL A 141 -35.64 -6.31 15.02
CA VAL A 141 -34.83 -5.13 14.64
C VAL A 141 -35.41 -4.46 13.38
N ASP A 142 -35.27 -3.15 13.23
CA ASP A 142 -35.80 -2.46 12.05
C ASP A 142 -34.88 -2.68 10.83
N LEU A 143 -33.56 -2.72 11.04
CA LEU A 143 -32.55 -2.97 10.03
C LEU A 143 -31.32 -3.64 10.67
N PHE A 144 -30.41 -4.14 9.84
CA PHE A 144 -29.10 -4.62 10.27
C PHE A 144 -28.00 -3.63 9.93
N VAL A 145 -27.05 -3.44 10.84
CA VAL A 145 -25.81 -2.69 10.60
C VAL A 145 -24.63 -3.62 10.83
N ILE A 146 -24.01 -4.06 9.74
CA ILE A 146 -22.76 -4.80 9.74
C ILE A 146 -21.65 -3.75 9.73
N GLU A 147 -21.02 -3.51 10.87
CA GLU A 147 -20.13 -2.34 11.05
C GLU A 147 -18.69 -2.71 11.35
N THR A 148 -17.78 -1.74 11.12
CA THR A 148 -16.34 -1.83 11.45
C THR A 148 -15.63 -2.98 10.71
N GLN A 149 -16.09 -3.30 9.54
CA GLN A 149 -15.56 -4.39 8.74
C GLN A 149 -14.24 -3.99 8.05
N SER A 150 -13.31 -4.92 7.88
CA SER A 150 -12.02 -4.67 7.24
C SER A 150 -11.59 -5.74 6.22
N ASP A 151 -12.37 -6.81 6.08
CA ASP A 151 -12.15 -7.91 5.14
C ASP A 151 -13.38 -8.09 4.24
N LEU A 152 -13.21 -7.94 2.92
CA LEU A 152 -14.30 -8.10 1.94
C LEU A 152 -14.95 -9.48 1.99
N ARG A 153 -14.16 -10.54 2.24
CA ARG A 153 -14.69 -11.91 2.35
C ARG A 153 -15.57 -12.09 3.59
N GLU A 154 -15.19 -11.44 4.69
CA GLU A 154 -15.98 -11.45 5.91
C GLU A 154 -17.29 -10.68 5.69
N MET A 155 -17.25 -9.53 4.99
CA MET A 155 -18.46 -8.77 4.61
C MET A 155 -19.40 -9.62 3.74
N GLU A 156 -18.88 -10.37 2.75
CA GLU A 156 -19.67 -11.29 1.92
C GLU A 156 -20.43 -12.31 2.79
N GLN A 157 -19.74 -12.95 3.74
CA GLN A 157 -20.37 -13.95 4.61
C GLN A 157 -21.41 -13.33 5.55
N ALA A 158 -21.13 -12.14 6.07
CA ALA A 158 -22.06 -11.43 6.97
C ALA A 158 -23.33 -10.99 6.23
N VAL A 159 -23.22 -10.41 5.04
CA VAL A 159 -24.37 -10.02 4.21
C VAL A 159 -25.19 -11.24 3.80
N ALA A 160 -24.54 -12.30 3.31
CA ALA A 160 -25.21 -13.55 2.93
C ALA A 160 -25.99 -14.15 4.13
N ALA A 161 -25.39 -14.16 5.31
CA ALA A 161 -26.00 -14.67 6.54
C ALA A 161 -27.23 -13.87 6.98
N VAL A 162 -27.16 -12.53 6.89
CA VAL A 162 -28.32 -11.66 7.19
C VAL A 162 -29.45 -11.87 6.17
N ARG A 163 -29.12 -11.96 4.88
CA ARG A 163 -30.11 -12.24 3.81
C ARG A 163 -30.78 -13.60 3.96
N ASP A 164 -30.05 -14.62 4.46
CA ASP A 164 -30.62 -15.94 4.77
C ASP A 164 -31.55 -15.88 5.99
N ALA A 165 -31.17 -15.18 7.06
CA ALA A 165 -31.95 -15.08 8.29
C ALA A 165 -33.18 -14.14 8.18
N ALA A 166 -33.06 -13.06 7.37
CA ALA A 166 -34.06 -12.01 7.24
C ALA A 166 -34.04 -11.41 5.81
N PRO A 167 -34.55 -12.10 4.79
CA PRO A 167 -34.37 -11.79 3.36
C PRO A 167 -34.77 -10.38 2.93
N ASN A 168 -35.78 -9.79 3.56
CA ASN A 168 -36.37 -8.51 3.15
C ASN A 168 -35.94 -7.32 4.04
N VAL A 169 -35.20 -7.57 5.12
CA VAL A 169 -34.82 -6.50 6.05
C VAL A 169 -33.64 -5.70 5.48
N ALA A 170 -33.70 -4.37 5.65
CA ALA A 170 -32.62 -3.48 5.19
C ALA A 170 -31.27 -3.82 5.81
N VAL A 171 -30.22 -3.84 4.99
CA VAL A 171 -28.84 -4.15 5.38
C VAL A 171 -27.92 -2.99 5.06
N VAL A 172 -27.31 -2.44 6.10
CA VAL A 172 -26.30 -1.40 6.04
C VAL A 172 -24.94 -2.03 6.33
N VAL A 173 -23.92 -1.72 5.51
CA VAL A 173 -22.56 -2.20 5.75
C VAL A 173 -21.58 -1.03 5.83
N THR A 174 -20.80 -0.97 6.90
CA THR A 174 -19.75 0.04 7.05
C THR A 174 -18.39 -0.61 7.28
N ALA A 175 -17.42 -0.09 6.56
CA ALA A 175 -16.03 -0.51 6.69
C ALA A 175 -15.21 0.46 7.54
N THR A 176 -14.12 -0.03 8.13
CA THR A 176 -13.14 0.80 8.81
C THR A 176 -11.83 0.81 8.04
N PHE A 177 -11.16 1.96 8.08
CA PHE A 177 -9.95 2.22 7.32
C PHE A 177 -8.81 2.67 8.25
N THR A 178 -7.60 2.25 7.95
CA THR A 178 -6.38 2.74 8.61
C THR A 178 -6.08 4.17 8.18
N LYS A 179 -5.10 4.81 8.81
CA LYS A 179 -4.66 6.17 8.46
C LYS A 179 -4.28 6.38 6.98
N ASP A 180 -3.98 5.29 6.26
CA ASP A 180 -3.64 5.29 4.84
C ASP A 180 -4.86 5.14 3.92
N ASP A 181 -6.08 5.32 4.48
CA ASP A 181 -7.36 5.18 3.82
C ASP A 181 -7.52 3.80 3.13
N ARG A 182 -7.00 2.74 3.77
CA ARG A 182 -7.13 1.36 3.34
C ARG A 182 -7.67 0.49 4.45
N THR A 183 -8.42 -0.55 4.08
CA THR A 183 -8.79 -1.56 5.07
C THR A 183 -7.54 -2.29 5.58
N LEU A 184 -7.65 -3.02 6.67
CA LEU A 184 -6.53 -3.78 7.24
C LEU A 184 -5.90 -4.77 6.24
N LEU A 185 -6.67 -5.26 5.25
CA LEU A 185 -6.20 -6.13 4.18
C LEU A 185 -5.83 -5.38 2.90
N GLY A 186 -5.81 -4.05 2.92
CA GLY A 186 -5.27 -3.21 1.84
C GLY A 186 -6.28 -2.76 0.79
N SER A 187 -7.58 -3.08 0.93
CA SER A 187 -8.61 -2.63 -0.02
C SER A 187 -8.83 -1.12 0.08
N SER A 188 -8.97 -0.45 -1.06
CA SER A 188 -9.31 0.98 -1.12
C SER A 188 -10.80 1.22 -0.86
N PRO A 189 -11.21 2.47 -0.54
CA PRO A 189 -12.62 2.82 -0.37
C PRO A 189 -13.46 2.50 -1.61
N GLU A 190 -12.94 2.76 -2.81
CA GLU A 190 -13.62 2.47 -4.09
C GLU A 190 -13.82 0.96 -4.29
N GLN A 191 -12.81 0.15 -3.97
CA GLN A 191 -12.91 -1.31 -4.03
C GLN A 191 -13.94 -1.86 -3.06
N VAL A 192 -13.99 -1.31 -1.83
CA VAL A 192 -14.99 -1.67 -0.83
C VAL A 192 -16.39 -1.27 -1.31
N ALA A 193 -16.57 -0.04 -1.80
CA ALA A 193 -17.85 0.43 -2.31
C ALA A 193 -18.36 -0.44 -3.48
N THR A 194 -17.50 -0.73 -4.47
CA THR A 194 -17.83 -1.60 -5.60
C THR A 194 -18.27 -2.99 -5.14
N ALA A 195 -17.55 -3.59 -4.19
CA ALA A 195 -17.90 -4.91 -3.66
C ALA A 195 -19.25 -4.88 -2.92
N LEU A 196 -19.51 -3.88 -2.10
CA LEU A 196 -20.76 -3.74 -1.35
C LEU A 196 -21.97 -3.48 -2.26
N VAL A 197 -21.78 -2.68 -3.31
CA VAL A 197 -22.82 -2.50 -4.36
C VAL A 197 -23.17 -3.84 -5.02
N ALA A 198 -22.14 -4.63 -5.36
CA ALA A 198 -22.35 -5.96 -5.95
C ALA A 198 -23.08 -6.95 -5.01
N LEU A 199 -22.93 -6.79 -3.70
CA LEU A 199 -23.63 -7.57 -2.68
C LEU A 199 -25.10 -7.12 -2.45
N GLY A 200 -25.52 -6.03 -3.10
CA GLY A 200 -26.89 -5.53 -3.01
C GLY A 200 -27.28 -5.01 -1.61
N VAL A 201 -26.36 -4.32 -0.94
CA VAL A 201 -26.64 -3.67 0.35
C VAL A 201 -27.54 -2.44 0.18
N ASP A 202 -28.32 -2.09 1.20
CA ASP A 202 -29.27 -0.97 1.14
C ASP A 202 -28.65 0.38 1.48
N ALA A 203 -27.51 0.39 2.18
CA ALA A 203 -26.63 1.54 2.35
C ALA A 203 -25.21 1.04 2.67
N LEU A 204 -24.21 1.84 2.32
CA LEU A 204 -22.81 1.52 2.55
C LEU A 204 -22.02 2.73 3.07
N GLY A 205 -20.89 2.51 3.71
CA GLY A 205 -20.10 3.65 4.17
C GLY A 205 -18.92 3.30 5.04
N ALA A 206 -18.55 4.24 5.91
CA ALA A 206 -17.41 4.10 6.80
C ALA A 206 -17.76 4.46 8.25
N ASN A 207 -17.15 3.71 9.18
CA ASN A 207 -17.21 4.04 10.60
C ASN A 207 -15.87 3.81 11.30
N CYS A 208 -15.72 4.29 12.53
CA CYS A 208 -14.46 4.28 13.28
C CYS A 208 -13.36 5.12 12.64
N GLY A 209 -12.16 4.55 12.39
CA GLY A 209 -11.01 5.20 11.80
C GLY A 209 -10.32 6.23 12.71
N GLU A 210 -9.55 7.13 12.11
CA GLU A 210 -8.76 8.16 12.81
C GLU A 210 -9.58 9.43 13.16
N GLY A 211 -10.86 9.47 12.77
CA GLY A 211 -11.75 10.58 13.07
C GLY A 211 -12.46 11.20 11.87
N PRO A 212 -13.17 12.33 12.07
CA PRO A 212 -14.08 12.91 11.06
C PRO A 212 -13.39 13.25 9.73
N ALA A 213 -12.22 13.88 9.77
CA ALA A 213 -11.51 14.30 8.55
C ALA A 213 -11.10 13.11 7.67
N GLN A 214 -10.67 12.00 8.28
CA GLN A 214 -10.35 10.78 7.53
C GLN A 214 -11.62 10.17 6.93
N VAL A 215 -12.67 10.00 7.74
CA VAL A 215 -13.92 9.42 7.24
C VAL A 215 -14.50 10.25 6.10
N LEU A 216 -14.34 11.58 6.11
CA LEU A 216 -14.77 12.43 5.01
C LEU A 216 -14.02 12.12 3.70
N ARG A 217 -12.69 11.94 3.74
CA ARG A 217 -11.93 11.52 2.55
C ARG A 217 -12.40 10.15 2.04
N VAL A 218 -12.62 9.22 2.95
CA VAL A 218 -13.12 7.88 2.61
C VAL A 218 -14.50 7.94 1.96
N ILE A 219 -15.45 8.70 2.52
CA ILE A 219 -16.80 8.88 1.96
C ILE A 219 -16.76 9.49 0.55
N ARG A 220 -15.92 10.51 0.31
CA ARG A 220 -15.68 11.07 -1.03
C ARG A 220 -15.21 10.01 -2.02
N ALA A 221 -14.23 9.21 -1.62
CA ALA A 221 -13.68 8.14 -2.47
C ALA A 221 -14.73 7.04 -2.73
N MET A 222 -15.52 6.64 -1.72
CA MET A 222 -16.60 5.66 -1.87
C MET A 222 -17.71 6.16 -2.79
N ARG A 223 -18.05 7.48 -2.75
CA ARG A 223 -19.12 8.08 -3.54
C ARG A 223 -18.96 7.80 -5.04
N ALA A 224 -17.73 7.86 -5.56
CA ALA A 224 -17.44 7.61 -6.96
C ALA A 224 -17.86 6.20 -7.45
N SER A 225 -17.86 5.20 -6.54
CA SER A 225 -18.15 3.80 -6.85
C SER A 225 -19.47 3.30 -6.24
N ALA A 226 -20.13 4.09 -5.41
CA ALA A 226 -21.37 3.71 -4.72
C ALA A 226 -22.62 3.81 -5.63
N GLY A 227 -22.55 4.52 -6.77
CA GLY A 227 -23.68 4.76 -7.64
C GLY A 227 -24.83 5.47 -6.89
N GLU A 228 -26.02 4.89 -6.90
CA GLU A 228 -27.20 5.42 -6.20
C GLU A 228 -27.36 4.87 -4.75
N VAL A 229 -26.46 3.98 -4.30
CA VAL A 229 -26.55 3.42 -2.96
C VAL A 229 -26.27 4.50 -1.92
N PRO A 230 -27.15 4.69 -0.92
CA PRO A 230 -27.00 5.69 0.13
C PRO A 230 -25.71 5.52 0.95
N LEU A 231 -25.08 6.65 1.34
CA LEU A 231 -23.86 6.64 2.12
C LEU A 231 -24.09 6.81 3.62
N VAL A 232 -23.21 6.19 4.42
CA VAL A 232 -23.21 6.21 5.89
C VAL A 232 -21.87 6.70 6.42
N ALA A 233 -21.89 7.70 7.32
CA ALA A 233 -20.70 8.25 7.95
C ALA A 233 -20.81 8.26 9.48
N ARG A 234 -20.00 7.46 10.17
CA ARG A 234 -19.98 7.35 11.65
C ARG A 234 -18.55 7.35 12.19
N PRO A 235 -17.84 8.49 12.21
CA PRO A 235 -16.44 8.59 12.65
C PRO A 235 -16.29 8.40 14.17
N ASN A 236 -15.07 8.08 14.59
CA ASN A 236 -14.63 8.30 15.97
C ASN A 236 -14.55 9.80 16.28
N ALA A 237 -14.59 10.16 17.56
CA ALA A 237 -14.30 11.52 18.01
C ALA A 237 -12.78 11.83 17.96
N GLY A 238 -12.19 11.69 16.77
CA GLY A 238 -10.74 11.82 16.54
C GLY A 238 -9.97 10.52 16.72
N GLY A 239 -8.67 10.55 16.47
CA GLY A 239 -7.78 9.40 16.64
C GLY A 239 -7.62 9.01 18.10
N PRO A 240 -7.69 7.70 18.45
CA PRO A 240 -7.54 7.26 19.82
C PRO A 240 -6.13 7.49 20.35
N THR A 241 -6.01 8.12 21.52
CA THR A 241 -4.76 8.28 22.26
C THR A 241 -4.87 7.52 23.57
N GLN A 242 -3.85 6.72 23.91
CA GLN A 242 -3.82 5.99 25.16
C GLN A 242 -3.27 6.85 26.28
N VAL A 243 -4.09 7.12 27.31
CA VAL A 243 -3.71 7.90 28.50
C VAL A 243 -4.11 7.10 29.74
N GLY A 244 -3.15 6.75 30.59
CA GLY A 244 -3.42 6.01 31.83
C GLY A 244 -4.13 4.68 31.63
N GLY A 245 -3.86 3.97 30.52
CA GLY A 245 -4.51 2.68 30.19
C GLY A 245 -5.91 2.79 29.57
N ARG A 246 -6.41 4.01 29.35
CA ARG A 246 -7.70 4.27 28.67
C ARG A 246 -7.47 4.92 27.31
N PHE A 247 -8.35 4.66 26.36
CA PHE A 247 -8.40 5.38 25.11
C PHE A 247 -9.19 6.68 25.28
N VAL A 248 -8.56 7.81 24.94
CA VAL A 248 -9.16 9.14 24.93
C VAL A 248 -9.29 9.60 23.49
N TYR A 249 -10.41 10.22 23.18
CA TYR A 249 -10.74 10.72 21.84
C TYR A 249 -10.81 12.26 21.91
N PRO A 250 -9.94 13.00 21.18
CA PRO A 250 -9.74 14.44 21.43
C PRO A 250 -10.71 15.37 20.70
N ALA A 251 -11.49 14.88 19.72
CA ALA A 251 -12.35 15.76 18.94
C ALA A 251 -13.56 16.24 19.75
N THR A 252 -13.81 17.56 19.69
CA THR A 252 -14.94 18.19 20.38
C THR A 252 -16.28 17.95 19.65
N PRO A 253 -17.43 18.11 20.32
CA PRO A 253 -18.73 18.04 19.67
C PRO A 253 -18.88 18.96 18.47
N GLU A 254 -18.36 20.19 18.56
CA GLU A 254 -18.44 21.21 17.51
C GLU A 254 -17.65 20.77 16.26
N TYR A 255 -16.43 20.22 16.46
CA TYR A 255 -15.61 19.71 15.37
C TYR A 255 -16.27 18.53 14.64
N VAL A 256 -16.90 17.63 15.39
CA VAL A 256 -17.63 16.50 14.80
C VAL A 256 -18.87 17.01 14.05
N ALA A 257 -19.58 18.00 14.58
CA ALA A 257 -20.74 18.60 13.94
C ALA A 257 -20.38 19.35 12.63
N GLU A 258 -19.27 20.08 12.59
CA GLU A 258 -18.76 20.69 11.34
C GLU A 258 -18.59 19.62 10.23
N HIS A 259 -18.00 18.49 10.58
CA HIS A 259 -17.83 17.39 9.63
C HIS A 259 -19.14 16.70 9.26
N ALA A 260 -20.14 16.68 10.16
CA ALA A 260 -21.47 16.15 9.84
C ALA A 260 -22.14 16.91 8.70
N VAL A 261 -21.94 18.23 8.65
CA VAL A 261 -22.36 19.08 7.51
C VAL A 261 -21.65 18.62 6.22
N ALA A 262 -20.34 18.47 6.27
CA ALA A 262 -19.56 18.04 5.10
C ALA A 262 -19.94 16.61 4.64
N PHE A 263 -20.25 15.68 5.57
CA PHE A 263 -20.76 14.37 5.21
C PHE A 263 -22.10 14.43 4.46
N ALA A 264 -23.03 15.27 4.94
CA ALA A 264 -24.32 15.48 4.28
C ALA A 264 -24.15 16.09 2.88
N ASP A 265 -23.22 17.05 2.72
CA ASP A 265 -22.90 17.69 1.44
C ASP A 265 -22.29 16.68 0.44
N GLU A 266 -21.56 15.66 0.92
CA GLU A 266 -21.05 14.54 0.11
C GLU A 266 -22.10 13.42 -0.10
N GLY A 267 -23.33 13.62 0.33
CA GLY A 267 -24.44 12.69 0.13
C GLY A 267 -24.52 11.57 1.15
N ALA A 268 -23.90 11.69 2.32
CA ALA A 268 -24.18 10.78 3.43
C ALA A 268 -25.56 11.07 4.02
N VAL A 269 -26.38 10.03 4.15
CA VAL A 269 -27.78 10.14 4.60
C VAL A 269 -28.06 9.42 5.92
N VAL A 270 -27.10 8.63 6.43
CA VAL A 270 -27.05 8.18 7.82
C VAL A 270 -25.77 8.73 8.44
N ILE A 271 -25.93 9.64 9.40
CA ILE A 271 -24.82 10.34 10.02
C ILE A 271 -24.91 10.15 11.53
N GLY A 272 -23.79 9.85 12.17
CA GLY A 272 -23.70 9.64 13.61
C GLY A 272 -22.27 9.57 14.06
N GLY A 273 -22.01 8.85 15.13
CA GLY A 273 -20.67 8.67 15.67
C GLY A 273 -20.28 7.21 15.91
N CYS A 274 -19.02 7.01 16.27
CA CYS A 274 -18.46 5.74 16.72
C CYS A 274 -17.69 5.98 18.04
N CYS A 275 -16.57 5.33 18.27
CA CYS A 275 -15.83 5.44 19.53
C CYS A 275 -15.53 6.89 19.94
N GLY A 276 -15.67 7.19 21.23
CA GLY A 276 -15.45 8.52 21.80
C GLY A 276 -16.58 9.53 21.59
N THR A 277 -17.56 9.25 20.71
CA THR A 277 -18.71 10.13 20.55
C THR A 277 -19.79 9.78 21.57
N GLY A 278 -20.17 10.73 22.40
CA GLY A 278 -21.23 10.63 23.38
C GLY A 278 -22.44 11.50 23.04
N PRO A 279 -23.47 11.60 23.96
CA PRO A 279 -24.66 12.40 23.71
C PRO A 279 -24.41 13.85 23.34
N ALA A 280 -23.39 14.49 23.88
CA ALA A 280 -23.02 15.88 23.51
C ALA A 280 -22.66 16.02 22.02
N HIS A 281 -21.93 15.05 21.47
CA HIS A 281 -21.60 15.02 20.04
C HIS A 281 -22.85 14.81 19.20
N THR A 282 -23.72 13.88 19.60
CA THR A 282 -25.00 13.61 18.91
C THR A 282 -25.88 14.85 18.91
N ALA A 283 -25.99 15.59 20.03
CA ALA A 283 -26.76 16.84 20.10
C ALA A 283 -26.20 17.93 19.19
N ALA A 284 -24.87 18.07 19.13
CA ALA A 284 -24.23 19.02 18.21
C ALA A 284 -24.50 18.66 16.74
N ILE A 285 -24.43 17.38 16.36
CA ILE A 285 -24.79 16.90 15.02
C ILE A 285 -26.28 17.17 14.74
N ALA A 286 -27.18 16.87 15.67
CA ALA A 286 -28.61 17.13 15.54
C ALA A 286 -28.89 18.60 15.16
N THR A 287 -28.24 19.52 15.87
CA THR A 287 -28.40 20.98 15.65
C THR A 287 -28.02 21.40 14.23
N VAL A 288 -26.92 20.89 13.67
CA VAL A 288 -26.46 21.29 12.34
C VAL A 288 -27.17 20.57 11.20
N LEU A 289 -27.83 19.45 11.48
CA LEU A 289 -28.61 18.70 10.50
C LEU A 289 -30.10 19.11 10.49
N GLU A 290 -30.54 19.92 11.45
CA GLU A 290 -31.94 20.39 11.54
C GLU A 290 -32.35 21.13 10.26
N GLY A 291 -33.48 20.70 9.66
CA GLY A 291 -34.02 21.30 8.44
C GLY A 291 -33.26 20.98 7.16
N ARG A 292 -32.20 20.17 7.19
CA ARG A 292 -31.52 19.71 5.97
C ARG A 292 -32.33 18.61 5.29
N THR A 293 -32.45 18.74 3.98
CA THR A 293 -32.93 17.67 3.09
C THR A 293 -31.75 16.84 2.60
N SER A 294 -31.97 15.58 2.31
CA SER A 294 -30.95 14.78 1.61
C SER A 294 -30.63 15.46 0.30
N ALA A 295 -29.34 15.71 0.04
CA ALA A 295 -28.92 16.10 -1.30
C ALA A 295 -29.39 14.98 -2.25
N PRO A 296 -30.02 15.30 -3.40
CA PRO A 296 -30.32 14.27 -4.38
C PRO A 296 -28.99 13.55 -4.62
N SER A 297 -29.04 12.22 -4.67
CA SER A 297 -27.94 11.41 -5.18
C SER A 297 -27.82 11.71 -6.67
N VAL A 298 -27.40 12.93 -6.98
CA VAL A 298 -26.84 13.19 -8.27
C VAL A 298 -25.60 12.33 -8.24
N GLY A 299 -25.70 11.18 -8.94
CA GLY A 299 -24.53 10.62 -9.55
C GLY A 299 -23.89 11.77 -10.31
N VAL A 300 -23.05 12.50 -9.65
CA VAL A 300 -21.90 13.07 -10.28
C VAL A 300 -21.14 11.79 -10.65
N ALA A 301 -21.51 11.20 -11.83
CA ALA A 301 -20.47 10.78 -12.71
C ALA A 301 -19.48 11.92 -12.53
N ALA A 302 -18.33 11.64 -11.86
CA ALA A 302 -17.18 12.45 -12.10
C ALA A 302 -17.21 12.53 -13.62
N ALA A 303 -17.71 13.65 -14.13
CA ALA A 303 -17.37 14.05 -15.49
C ALA A 303 -15.87 13.85 -15.39
N PRO A 304 -15.28 12.91 -16.17
CA PRO A 304 -13.85 12.89 -16.24
C PRO A 304 -13.57 14.35 -16.42
N ASP A 305 -12.81 14.94 -15.50
CA ASP A 305 -12.30 16.28 -15.70
C ASP A 305 -11.72 16.17 -17.10
N GLU A 306 -12.53 16.50 -18.12
CA GLU A 306 -12.16 16.45 -19.55
C GLU A 306 -11.25 17.64 -19.84
N THR A 307 -11.00 18.47 -18.84
CA THR A 307 -9.72 19.04 -18.60
C THR A 307 -8.91 18.05 -17.73
N GLY A 308 -8.62 16.89 -18.26
CA GLY A 308 -7.43 16.14 -17.84
C GLY A 308 -6.31 17.18 -17.78
N PRO A 309 -5.41 17.11 -16.78
CA PRO A 309 -4.28 18.02 -16.73
C PRO A 309 -3.76 18.14 -18.17
N PRO A 310 -3.53 19.36 -18.69
CA PRO A 310 -3.13 19.55 -20.08
C PRO A 310 -2.10 18.48 -20.37
N PRO A 311 -2.20 17.73 -21.50
CA PRO A 311 -1.35 16.57 -21.74
C PRO A 311 0.03 16.98 -21.30
N PRO A 312 0.68 16.23 -20.39
CA PRO A 312 1.91 16.67 -19.75
C PRO A 312 2.81 17.17 -20.85
N PRO A 313 3.43 18.34 -20.75
CA PRO A 313 4.22 18.93 -21.82
C PRO A 313 5.10 17.82 -22.33
N ALA A 314 5.14 17.58 -23.66
CA ALA A 314 5.75 16.38 -24.26
C ALA A 314 7.09 16.18 -23.60
N VAL A 315 7.15 15.28 -22.61
CA VAL A 315 8.32 15.10 -21.76
C VAL A 315 9.34 14.45 -22.64
N THR A 316 10.42 15.14 -22.93
CA THR A 316 11.54 14.60 -23.70
C THR A 316 12.02 13.33 -22.99
N ALA A 317 12.08 12.20 -23.70
CA ALA A 317 12.64 10.97 -23.15
C ALA A 317 14.06 11.22 -22.59
N THR A 318 14.46 10.47 -21.56
CA THR A 318 15.86 10.50 -21.12
C THR A 318 16.77 9.89 -22.20
N ASP A 319 18.06 10.19 -22.20
CA ASP A 319 19.00 9.62 -23.17
C ASP A 319 19.08 8.09 -23.02
N LEU A 320 18.98 7.59 -21.78
CA LEU A 320 18.85 6.16 -21.49
C LEU A 320 17.59 5.57 -22.12
N GLU A 321 16.43 6.18 -21.89
CA GLU A 321 15.15 5.73 -22.45
C GLU A 321 15.18 5.73 -23.97
N ALA A 322 15.66 6.81 -24.59
CA ALA A 322 15.78 6.94 -26.04
C ALA A 322 16.75 5.92 -26.64
N SER A 323 17.86 5.63 -25.94
CA SER A 323 18.84 4.62 -26.38
C SER A 323 18.26 3.22 -26.37
N LEU A 324 17.59 2.84 -25.28
CA LEU A 324 16.95 1.53 -25.14
C LEU A 324 15.79 1.36 -26.14
N ALA A 325 14.97 2.39 -26.33
CA ALA A 325 13.87 2.38 -27.30
C ALA A 325 14.35 2.26 -28.74
N ALA A 326 15.52 2.83 -29.06
CA ALA A 326 16.17 2.71 -30.37
C ALA A 326 16.91 1.38 -30.56
N GLY A 327 16.91 0.48 -29.58
CA GLY A 327 17.65 -0.79 -29.63
C GLY A 327 19.18 -0.62 -29.61
N ARG A 328 19.67 0.53 -29.13
CA ARG A 328 21.11 0.75 -28.98
C ARG A 328 21.65 -0.02 -27.79
N PHE A 329 22.82 -0.61 -27.92
CA PHE A 329 23.48 -1.29 -26.81
C PHE A 329 24.02 -0.27 -25.81
N VAL A 330 23.40 -0.25 -24.62
CA VAL A 330 23.72 0.71 -23.55
C VAL A 330 24.86 0.20 -22.68
N ILE A 331 25.77 1.09 -22.31
CA ILE A 331 26.83 0.84 -21.31
C ILE A 331 26.55 1.71 -20.09
N ALA A 332 26.01 1.11 -19.05
CA ALA A 332 25.81 1.70 -17.74
C ALA A 332 26.99 1.32 -16.82
N VAL A 333 27.53 2.28 -16.06
CA VAL A 333 28.67 2.02 -15.17
C VAL A 333 28.33 2.44 -13.75
N GLU A 334 28.44 1.52 -12.80
CA GLU A 334 28.19 1.79 -11.38
C GLU A 334 29.30 2.63 -10.76
N MET A 335 28.90 3.60 -9.93
CA MET A 335 29.80 4.38 -9.10
C MET A 335 29.28 4.46 -7.66
N GLU A 336 30.18 4.26 -6.69
CA GLU A 336 29.88 4.52 -5.29
C GLU A 336 30.14 6.00 -4.95
N PRO A 337 29.20 6.70 -4.29
CA PRO A 337 29.47 8.02 -3.72
C PRO A 337 30.63 7.98 -2.70
N PRO A 338 31.40 9.07 -2.55
CA PRO A 338 32.52 9.13 -1.60
C PRO A 338 32.04 9.07 -0.13
N ARG A 339 32.94 8.69 0.77
CA ARG A 339 32.72 8.75 2.24
C ARG A 339 32.96 10.14 2.83
N SER A 340 33.30 11.12 2.03
CA SER A 340 33.61 12.50 2.41
C SER A 340 32.79 13.49 1.61
N PHE A 341 32.88 14.76 1.96
CA PHE A 341 32.29 15.85 1.17
C PHE A 341 33.21 16.33 0.02
N ASP A 342 34.43 15.77 -0.09
CA ASP A 342 35.29 16.01 -1.26
C ASP A 342 34.78 15.18 -2.46
N THR A 343 34.41 15.88 -3.50
CA THR A 343 33.82 15.32 -4.72
C THR A 343 34.77 15.27 -5.89
N GLY A 344 36.02 15.69 -5.73
CA GLY A 344 37.02 15.76 -6.81
C GLY A 344 37.24 14.40 -7.48
N THR A 345 37.44 13.35 -6.69
CA THR A 345 37.64 11.98 -7.20
C THR A 345 36.40 11.42 -7.88
N LEU A 346 35.20 11.72 -7.37
CA LEU A 346 33.94 11.31 -7.99
C LEU A 346 33.79 11.91 -9.38
N VAL A 347 33.99 13.21 -9.52
CA VAL A 347 33.86 13.93 -10.79
C VAL A 347 34.93 13.46 -11.80
N ALA A 348 36.18 13.37 -11.39
CA ALA A 348 37.27 12.90 -12.28
C ALA A 348 37.04 11.47 -12.79
N ALA A 349 36.52 10.58 -11.91
CA ALA A 349 36.19 9.22 -12.34
C ALA A 349 35.00 9.21 -13.32
N ALA A 350 33.96 10.02 -13.08
CA ALA A 350 32.84 10.15 -14.01
C ALA A 350 33.26 10.75 -15.36
N GLU A 351 34.15 11.75 -15.37
CA GLU A 351 34.77 12.31 -16.60
C GLU A 351 35.52 11.22 -17.39
N THR A 352 36.33 10.40 -16.70
CA THR A 352 37.06 9.29 -17.32
C THR A 352 36.13 8.28 -17.97
N LEU A 353 35.07 7.86 -17.28
CA LEU A 353 34.08 6.90 -17.79
C LEU A 353 33.25 7.46 -18.96
N ALA A 354 32.85 8.73 -18.87
CA ALA A 354 32.13 9.41 -19.94
C ALA A 354 33.00 9.56 -21.20
N ALA A 355 34.26 9.93 -21.03
CA ALA A 355 35.24 10.03 -22.14
C ALA A 355 35.50 8.66 -22.80
N ALA A 356 35.51 7.57 -22.04
CA ALA A 356 35.59 6.20 -22.53
C ALA A 356 34.34 5.75 -23.30
N GLY A 357 33.22 6.45 -23.15
CA GLY A 357 31.98 6.19 -23.86
C GLY A 357 30.89 5.50 -23.02
N ALA A 358 30.89 5.62 -21.71
CA ALA A 358 29.73 5.23 -20.89
C ALA A 358 28.52 6.08 -21.28
N ASP A 359 27.34 5.45 -21.44
CA ASP A 359 26.09 6.16 -21.78
C ASP A 359 25.45 6.78 -20.53
N VAL A 360 25.58 6.10 -19.39
CA VAL A 360 24.96 6.51 -18.14
C VAL A 360 25.80 6.03 -16.95
N ILE A 361 25.78 6.81 -15.88
CA ILE A 361 26.44 6.47 -14.61
C ILE A 361 25.36 6.06 -13.59
N ASP A 362 25.44 4.81 -13.13
CA ASP A 362 24.60 4.31 -12.04
C ASP A 362 25.20 4.69 -10.70
N VAL A 363 24.46 5.43 -9.87
CA VAL A 363 24.97 5.91 -8.60
C VAL A 363 24.34 5.11 -7.46
N ALA A 364 25.17 4.26 -6.85
CA ALA A 364 24.74 3.38 -5.76
C ALA A 364 24.39 4.17 -4.50
N ASP A 365 23.31 3.78 -3.80
CA ASP A 365 22.94 4.38 -2.51
C ASP A 365 23.36 3.48 -1.34
N SER A 366 24.39 3.91 -0.63
CA SER A 366 24.91 3.23 0.56
C SER A 366 25.18 1.73 0.34
N PRO A 367 25.93 1.35 -0.71
CA PRO A 367 26.20 -0.04 -1.03
C PRO A 367 26.83 -0.77 0.17
N MET A 368 26.46 -2.05 0.35
CA MET A 368 26.81 -2.87 1.50
C MET A 368 26.42 -2.24 2.86
N ALA A 369 25.37 -1.41 2.87
CA ALA A 369 24.91 -0.66 4.05
C ALA A 369 26.02 0.16 4.74
N LYS A 370 26.98 0.67 3.95
CA LYS A 370 28.08 1.52 4.43
C LYS A 370 27.74 3.00 4.23
N MET A 371 28.20 3.85 5.17
CA MET A 371 28.01 5.29 5.09
C MET A 371 28.69 5.87 3.86
N ARG A 372 27.92 6.60 3.06
CA ARG A 372 28.33 7.30 1.85
C ARG A 372 27.66 8.68 1.77
N MET A 373 28.17 9.54 0.89
CA MET A 373 27.45 10.75 0.46
C MET A 373 26.09 10.36 -0.10
N SER A 374 25.09 11.25 0.03
CA SER A 374 23.78 11.04 -0.62
C SER A 374 23.93 10.81 -2.13
N ALA A 375 23.32 9.73 -2.62
CA ALA A 375 23.34 9.41 -4.05
C ALA A 375 22.68 10.51 -4.91
N TRP A 376 21.66 11.22 -4.37
CA TRP A 376 21.05 12.39 -5.05
C TRP A 376 22.07 13.50 -5.31
N ALA A 377 22.89 13.81 -4.30
CA ALA A 377 23.92 14.82 -4.44
C ALA A 377 24.98 14.40 -5.48
N ALA A 378 25.40 13.14 -5.44
CA ALA A 378 26.35 12.59 -6.39
C ALA A 378 25.80 12.60 -7.83
N CYS A 379 24.56 12.15 -8.05
CA CYS A 379 23.89 12.23 -9.35
C CYS A 379 23.86 13.66 -9.89
N ARG A 380 23.42 14.61 -9.08
CA ARG A 380 23.34 16.03 -9.49
C ARG A 380 24.71 16.59 -9.85
N LEU A 381 25.75 16.30 -9.07
CA LEU A 381 27.12 16.76 -9.33
C LEU A 381 27.68 16.18 -10.63
N ILE A 382 27.44 14.90 -10.90
CA ILE A 382 27.88 14.24 -12.14
C ILE A 382 27.15 14.88 -13.35
N GLN A 383 25.83 15.00 -13.30
CA GLN A 383 25.05 15.60 -14.38
C GLN A 383 25.46 17.05 -14.65
N GLU A 384 25.71 17.86 -13.60
CA GLU A 384 26.03 19.27 -13.75
C GLU A 384 27.47 19.51 -14.25
N ARG A 385 28.43 18.70 -13.77
CA ARG A 385 29.85 18.94 -14.02
C ARG A 385 30.41 18.15 -15.21
N VAL A 386 29.85 16.95 -15.43
CA VAL A 386 30.32 16.04 -16.49
C VAL A 386 29.37 16.03 -17.70
N GLY A 387 28.09 16.28 -17.46
CA GLY A 387 27.06 16.30 -18.51
C GLY A 387 26.58 14.93 -18.96
N VAL A 388 26.91 13.85 -18.21
CA VAL A 388 26.42 12.49 -18.46
C VAL A 388 25.17 12.22 -17.62
N GLU A 389 24.17 11.54 -18.18
CA GLU A 389 22.99 11.11 -17.42
C GLU A 389 23.35 10.15 -16.29
N THR A 390 22.52 10.16 -15.25
CA THR A 390 22.69 9.24 -14.12
C THR A 390 21.44 8.40 -13.90
N VAL A 391 21.63 7.18 -13.36
CA VAL A 391 20.59 6.36 -12.76
C VAL A 391 20.78 6.41 -11.24
N LEU A 392 19.78 6.88 -10.54
CA LEU A 392 19.78 6.90 -9.08
C LEU A 392 19.34 5.55 -8.54
N HIS A 393 20.19 4.86 -7.77
CA HIS A 393 19.74 3.72 -7.00
C HIS A 393 18.82 4.19 -5.86
N PHE A 394 17.60 3.68 -5.85
CA PHE A 394 16.57 4.12 -4.94
C PHE A 394 16.04 2.94 -4.09
N PRO A 395 16.71 2.63 -2.96
CA PRO A 395 16.31 1.51 -2.11
C PRO A 395 15.08 1.84 -1.26
N THR A 396 14.27 0.82 -1.02
CA THR A 396 13.11 0.91 -0.11
C THR A 396 13.51 0.77 1.36
N ARG A 397 14.64 0.13 1.65
CA ARG A 397 15.13 -0.13 3.02
C ARG A 397 15.67 1.12 3.70
N GLY A 398 15.41 1.23 5.01
CA GLY A 398 15.91 2.31 5.84
C GLY A 398 15.17 3.65 5.64
N ARG A 399 14.08 3.67 4.88
CA ARG A 399 13.26 4.84 4.62
C ARG A 399 11.80 4.55 4.94
N ASN A 400 11.15 5.45 5.65
CA ASN A 400 9.70 5.40 5.79
C ASN A 400 8.99 5.98 4.54
N LEU A 401 7.71 5.67 4.39
CA LEU A 401 6.93 6.08 3.22
C LEU A 401 6.90 7.60 3.00
N LEU A 402 6.88 8.40 4.08
CA LEU A 402 6.92 9.86 3.98
C LEU A 402 8.26 10.33 3.38
N ARG A 403 9.38 9.76 3.87
CA ARG A 403 10.71 10.11 3.37
C ARG A 403 10.92 9.67 1.93
N LEU A 404 10.46 8.45 1.56
CA LEU A 404 10.52 7.98 0.17
C LEU A 404 9.85 8.95 -0.79
N GLN A 405 8.68 9.47 -0.45
CA GLN A 405 7.97 10.45 -1.28
C GLN A 405 8.69 11.80 -1.34
N GLY A 406 9.21 12.29 -0.20
CA GLY A 406 10.02 13.51 -0.18
C GLY A 406 11.30 13.39 -1.01
N ASP A 407 11.94 12.22 -0.99
CA ASP A 407 13.15 11.93 -1.77
C ASP A 407 12.84 11.84 -3.27
N LEU A 408 11.66 11.34 -3.69
CA LEU A 408 11.21 11.38 -5.09
C LEU A 408 11.01 12.83 -5.56
N LEU A 409 10.35 13.68 -4.77
CA LEU A 409 10.23 15.11 -5.10
C LEU A 409 11.60 15.77 -5.23
N GLY A 410 12.53 15.46 -4.31
CA GLY A 410 13.90 15.95 -4.34
C GLY A 410 14.66 15.50 -5.60
N ALA A 411 14.53 14.23 -6.00
CA ALA A 411 15.14 13.72 -7.23
C ALA A 411 14.60 14.45 -8.47
N ALA A 412 13.28 14.62 -8.57
CA ALA A 412 12.65 15.36 -9.66
C ALA A 412 13.13 16.82 -9.72
N ALA A 413 13.17 17.52 -8.58
CA ALA A 413 13.64 18.90 -8.48
C ALA A 413 15.12 19.07 -8.86
N LEU A 414 15.94 18.04 -8.65
CA LEU A 414 17.36 17.99 -9.05
C LEU A 414 17.56 17.58 -10.53
N GLY A 415 16.48 17.30 -11.26
CA GLY A 415 16.54 16.85 -12.64
C GLY A 415 17.01 15.39 -12.81
N ILE A 416 16.95 14.59 -11.74
CA ILE A 416 17.27 13.15 -11.78
C ILE A 416 16.00 12.42 -12.22
N ARG A 417 16.04 11.77 -13.38
CA ARG A 417 14.88 11.16 -14.01
C ARG A 417 14.96 9.63 -14.12
N ASN A 418 16.16 9.06 -14.17
CA ASN A 418 16.31 7.61 -14.22
C ASN A 418 16.47 7.06 -12.79
N LEU A 419 15.64 6.10 -12.43
CA LEU A 419 15.63 5.47 -11.12
C LEU A 419 15.85 3.96 -11.24
N PHE A 420 16.72 3.41 -10.42
CA PHE A 420 16.82 1.96 -10.22
C PHE A 420 16.23 1.60 -8.86
N VAL A 421 15.04 1.01 -8.88
CA VAL A 421 14.31 0.65 -7.67
C VAL A 421 14.76 -0.71 -7.17
N CYS A 422 15.30 -0.74 -5.96
CA CYS A 422 15.80 -1.95 -5.32
C CYS A 422 15.35 -2.04 -3.84
N VAL A 423 15.68 -3.12 -3.16
CA VAL A 423 15.41 -3.27 -1.73
C VAL A 423 16.49 -2.57 -0.90
N GLY A 424 17.73 -2.62 -1.35
CA GLY A 424 18.91 -2.18 -0.63
C GLY A 424 19.47 -3.27 0.32
N ASP A 425 20.73 -3.11 0.70
CA ASP A 425 21.45 -4.06 1.53
C ASP A 425 20.98 -4.02 2.99
N PRO A 426 20.92 -5.16 3.69
CA PRO A 426 20.52 -5.18 5.10
C PRO A 426 21.56 -4.47 5.97
N VAL A 427 21.09 -3.65 6.93
CA VAL A 427 22.00 -2.90 7.82
C VAL A 427 22.91 -3.81 8.64
N THR A 428 22.54 -5.07 8.84
CA THR A 428 23.30 -6.08 9.61
C THR A 428 24.69 -6.37 9.04
N ILE A 429 24.91 -6.13 7.73
CA ILE A 429 26.22 -6.33 7.08
C ILE A 429 27.05 -5.05 6.98
N GLY A 430 26.49 -3.90 7.40
CA GLY A 430 27.07 -2.58 7.20
C GLY A 430 27.80 -1.99 8.41
N ASP A 431 28.06 -0.69 8.34
CA ASP A 431 28.79 0.06 9.36
C ASP A 431 28.01 0.16 10.70
N PHE A 432 26.66 0.05 10.66
CA PHE A 432 25.79 0.22 11.84
C PHE A 432 24.76 -0.92 11.93
N PRO A 433 25.18 -2.15 12.34
CA PRO A 433 24.32 -3.34 12.34
C PRO A 433 23.07 -3.24 13.24
N GLN A 434 23.10 -2.35 14.24
CA GLN A 434 21.98 -2.07 15.15
C GLN A 434 20.93 -1.12 14.57
N GLY A 435 21.16 -0.58 13.36
CA GLY A 435 20.25 0.31 12.69
C GLY A 435 18.93 -0.37 12.31
N SER A 436 17.90 0.43 12.00
CA SER A 436 16.60 -0.09 11.61
C SER A 436 16.59 -0.55 10.14
N ASN A 437 16.01 -1.73 9.92
CA ASN A 437 15.73 -2.30 8.59
C ASN A 437 14.29 -2.01 8.11
N ASN A 438 13.67 -0.90 8.52
CA ASN A 438 12.30 -0.59 8.16
C ASN A 438 12.10 -0.62 6.64
N VAL A 439 11.00 -1.26 6.22
CA VAL A 439 10.56 -1.34 4.83
C VAL A 439 9.05 -1.11 4.83
N ASP A 440 8.63 0.13 4.59
CA ASP A 440 7.20 0.48 4.53
C ASP A 440 6.57 0.12 3.17
N VAL A 441 7.41 0.02 2.14
CA VAL A 441 6.99 -0.23 0.76
C VAL A 441 7.94 -1.23 0.10
N THR A 442 7.40 -2.26 -0.54
CA THR A 442 8.20 -3.19 -1.36
C THR A 442 8.72 -2.51 -2.62
N ALA A 443 9.75 -3.06 -3.26
CA ALA A 443 10.25 -2.54 -4.54
C ALA A 443 9.13 -2.44 -5.61
N THR A 444 8.25 -3.45 -5.69
CA THR A 444 7.07 -3.41 -6.57
C THR A 444 6.11 -2.29 -6.19
N GLY A 445 5.86 -2.09 -4.89
CA GLY A 445 5.01 -1.00 -4.40
C GLY A 445 5.60 0.39 -4.67
N LEU A 446 6.93 0.53 -4.62
CA LEU A 446 7.63 1.77 -4.97
C LEU A 446 7.58 2.06 -6.48
N LEU A 447 7.75 1.04 -7.32
CA LEU A 447 7.55 1.16 -8.78
C LEU A 447 6.13 1.64 -9.10
N ALA A 448 5.12 1.05 -8.48
CA ALA A 448 3.73 1.48 -8.65
C ALA A 448 3.51 2.93 -8.16
N LEU A 449 4.13 3.32 -7.03
CA LEU A 449 4.06 4.70 -6.53
C LEU A 449 4.68 5.69 -7.52
N VAL A 450 5.83 5.35 -8.11
CA VAL A 450 6.48 6.19 -9.13
C VAL A 450 5.60 6.31 -10.37
N ASN A 451 5.17 5.18 -10.96
CA ASN A 451 4.54 5.18 -12.28
C ASN A 451 3.04 5.52 -12.25
N HIS A 452 2.31 5.03 -11.23
CA HIS A 452 0.86 5.23 -11.10
C HIS A 452 0.49 6.31 -10.07
N GLY A 453 1.50 6.95 -9.45
CA GLY A 453 1.35 8.09 -8.56
C GLY A 453 2.12 9.30 -9.09
N PHE A 454 3.41 9.40 -8.82
CA PHE A 454 4.23 10.56 -9.11
C PHE A 454 4.24 10.97 -10.59
N ASN A 455 4.39 10.01 -11.51
CA ASN A 455 4.32 10.28 -12.95
C ASN A 455 2.90 10.69 -13.43
N LEU A 456 1.90 10.58 -12.57
CA LEU A 456 0.54 11.10 -12.77
C LEU A 456 0.23 12.34 -11.90
N GLY A 457 1.23 12.93 -11.24
CA GLY A 457 1.07 14.13 -10.42
C GLY A 457 0.40 13.89 -9.06
N ARG A 458 0.45 12.66 -8.53
CA ARG A 458 -0.21 12.28 -7.27
C ARG A 458 0.74 11.60 -6.31
N ASP A 459 0.57 11.85 -5.02
CA ASP A 459 1.24 11.13 -3.94
C ASP A 459 0.56 9.77 -3.66
N ARG A 460 1.07 9.05 -2.66
CA ARG A 460 0.50 7.76 -2.23
C ARG A 460 -0.94 7.87 -1.74
N GLY A 461 -1.34 9.00 -1.16
CA GLY A 461 -2.68 9.29 -0.67
C GLY A 461 -3.65 9.75 -1.76
N GLY A 462 -3.16 9.92 -3.01
CA GLY A 462 -3.94 10.45 -4.13
C GLY A 462 -4.00 11.98 -4.19
N SER A 463 -3.33 12.68 -3.26
CA SER A 463 -3.24 14.13 -3.27
C SER A 463 -2.34 14.62 -4.40
N SER A 464 -2.68 15.78 -4.99
CA SER A 464 -1.84 16.40 -6.02
C SER A 464 -0.47 16.79 -5.47
N ILE A 465 0.59 16.50 -6.22
CA ILE A 465 1.96 16.97 -5.96
C ILE A 465 2.32 18.21 -6.82
N GLY A 466 1.34 18.79 -7.49
CA GLY A 466 1.51 19.87 -8.45
C GLY A 466 1.60 19.31 -9.87
N GLU A 467 2.80 19.23 -10.42
CA GLU A 467 3.04 18.71 -11.77
C GLU A 467 3.42 17.22 -11.76
N PRO A 468 3.03 16.42 -12.78
CA PRO A 468 3.52 15.08 -12.97
C PRO A 468 5.04 15.01 -13.08
N THR A 469 5.66 14.02 -12.44
CA THR A 469 7.07 13.72 -12.67
C THR A 469 7.25 12.92 -13.97
N SER A 470 8.51 12.75 -14.40
CA SER A 470 8.84 12.03 -15.62
C SER A 470 9.91 10.97 -15.36
N PHE A 471 9.73 10.20 -14.31
CA PHE A 471 10.68 9.16 -13.96
C PHE A 471 10.65 7.99 -14.93
N TYR A 472 11.84 7.59 -15.39
CA TYR A 472 12.10 6.35 -16.09
C TYR A 472 12.64 5.34 -15.08
N ALA A 473 11.81 4.40 -14.64
CA ALA A 473 12.13 3.53 -13.51
C ALA A 473 12.49 2.11 -13.96
N GLY A 474 13.59 1.59 -13.44
CA GLY A 474 14.05 0.22 -13.64
C GLY A 474 13.99 -0.60 -12.35
N ALA A 475 14.22 -1.90 -12.47
CA ALA A 475 14.19 -2.86 -11.38
C ALA A 475 15.32 -3.89 -11.45
N ALA A 476 15.67 -4.46 -10.30
CA ALA A 476 16.63 -5.56 -10.20
C ALA A 476 16.03 -6.89 -10.67
N VAL A 477 16.86 -7.73 -11.29
CA VAL A 477 16.57 -9.13 -11.62
C VAL A 477 17.76 -10.02 -11.26
N ALA A 478 17.47 -11.23 -10.77
CA ALA A 478 18.48 -12.21 -10.33
C ALA A 478 18.48 -13.44 -11.25
N PRO A 479 19.33 -13.48 -12.31
CA PRO A 479 19.38 -14.60 -13.25
C PRO A 479 19.81 -15.94 -12.60
N HIS A 480 20.57 -15.87 -11.52
CA HIS A 480 21.04 -17.02 -10.75
C HIS A 480 20.16 -17.36 -9.53
N ALA A 481 18.89 -16.86 -9.47
CA ALA A 481 18.00 -17.19 -8.37
C ALA A 481 17.79 -18.70 -8.26
N HIS A 482 17.87 -19.25 -7.04
CA HIS A 482 17.66 -20.67 -6.79
C HIS A 482 16.28 -21.16 -7.29
N ASP A 483 15.24 -20.34 -7.12
CA ASP A 483 13.90 -20.54 -7.67
C ASP A 483 13.64 -19.46 -8.74
N LEU A 484 14.08 -19.76 -9.96
CA LEU A 484 13.98 -18.81 -11.09
C LEU A 484 12.52 -18.60 -11.53
N GLU A 485 11.64 -19.59 -11.35
CA GLU A 485 10.21 -19.39 -11.62
C GLU A 485 9.57 -18.38 -10.67
N ARG A 486 9.94 -18.45 -9.38
CA ARG A 486 9.52 -17.47 -8.39
C ARG A 486 10.05 -16.08 -8.74
N GLU A 487 11.33 -15.97 -9.14
CA GLU A 487 11.91 -14.70 -9.58
C GLU A 487 11.17 -14.14 -10.79
N CYS A 488 10.84 -14.99 -11.79
CA CYS A 488 10.06 -14.56 -12.96
C CYS A 488 8.63 -14.09 -12.58
N ARG A 489 7.97 -14.75 -11.62
CA ARG A 489 6.69 -14.26 -11.09
C ARG A 489 6.81 -12.89 -10.38
N LEU A 490 7.91 -12.67 -9.67
CA LEU A 490 8.20 -11.36 -9.05
C LEU A 490 8.57 -10.32 -10.10
N LEU A 491 9.34 -10.71 -11.11
CA LEU A 491 9.70 -9.85 -12.24
C LEU A 491 8.46 -9.38 -13.01
N LYS A 492 7.52 -10.28 -13.30
CA LYS A 492 6.24 -9.91 -13.91
C LYS A 492 5.51 -8.83 -13.10
N LYS A 493 5.44 -8.98 -11.79
CA LYS A 493 4.84 -7.96 -10.91
C LYS A 493 5.58 -6.61 -10.93
N LYS A 494 6.92 -6.62 -11.06
CA LYS A 494 7.72 -5.39 -11.18
C LYS A 494 7.45 -4.71 -12.52
N ILE A 495 7.35 -5.48 -13.61
CA ILE A 495 7.02 -4.96 -14.95
C ILE A 495 5.59 -4.39 -14.97
N ASP A 496 4.61 -5.11 -14.43
CA ASP A 496 3.22 -4.64 -14.31
C ASP A 496 3.10 -3.37 -13.44
N ALA A 497 3.99 -3.19 -12.46
CA ALA A 497 4.10 -1.98 -11.66
C ALA A 497 4.85 -0.83 -12.38
N GLY A 498 5.30 -1.05 -13.62
CA GLY A 498 5.89 -0.04 -14.48
C GLY A 498 7.41 -0.04 -14.56
N ALA A 499 8.09 -1.15 -14.26
CA ALA A 499 9.53 -1.27 -14.53
C ALA A 499 9.78 -1.25 -16.05
N ARG A 500 10.61 -0.32 -16.53
CA ARG A 500 10.86 -0.05 -17.95
C ARG A 500 12.24 -0.50 -18.42
N PHE A 501 13.14 -0.82 -17.54
CA PHE A 501 14.42 -1.49 -17.79
C PHE A 501 14.81 -2.35 -16.58
N LEU A 502 15.73 -3.27 -16.78
CA LEU A 502 16.18 -4.20 -15.75
C LEU A 502 17.70 -4.16 -15.64
N LEU A 503 18.21 -4.13 -14.40
CA LEU A 503 19.63 -4.37 -14.11
C LEU A 503 19.76 -5.76 -13.50
N SER A 504 20.60 -6.63 -14.11
CA SER A 504 20.81 -7.95 -13.55
C SER A 504 21.92 -8.00 -12.51
N GLN A 505 21.87 -9.01 -11.65
CA GLN A 505 23.06 -9.41 -10.90
C GLN A 505 24.17 -9.85 -11.87
N PRO A 506 25.45 -9.87 -11.42
CA PRO A 506 26.57 -10.26 -12.26
C PRO A 506 26.38 -11.62 -12.93
N VAL A 507 26.71 -11.69 -14.21
CA VAL A 507 26.78 -12.94 -14.98
C VAL A 507 28.19 -13.10 -15.56
N TYR A 508 28.61 -14.34 -15.83
CA TYR A 508 29.93 -14.69 -16.36
C TYR A 508 29.85 -15.50 -17.65
N ASP A 509 28.64 -15.75 -18.12
CA ASP A 509 28.27 -16.26 -19.43
C ASP A 509 26.86 -15.77 -19.80
N VAL A 510 26.42 -16.03 -21.03
CA VAL A 510 25.14 -15.54 -21.54
C VAL A 510 23.95 -16.43 -21.15
N GLU A 511 24.20 -17.68 -20.78
CA GLU A 511 23.14 -18.68 -20.52
C GLU A 511 22.13 -18.23 -19.46
N PRO A 512 22.51 -17.65 -18.30
CA PRO A 512 21.56 -17.25 -17.28
C PRO A 512 20.56 -16.20 -17.77
N ILE A 513 20.96 -15.28 -18.65
CA ILE A 513 20.08 -14.26 -19.24
C ILE A 513 19.11 -14.90 -20.24
N THR A 514 19.61 -15.81 -21.08
CA THR A 514 18.78 -16.51 -22.07
C THR A 514 17.72 -17.37 -21.34
N ARG A 515 18.15 -18.14 -20.36
CA ARG A 515 17.30 -19.00 -19.54
C ARG A 515 16.25 -18.18 -18.74
N LEU A 516 16.63 -17.01 -18.23
CA LEU A 516 15.69 -16.10 -17.58
C LEU A 516 14.55 -15.73 -18.55
N GLY A 517 14.86 -15.38 -19.80
CA GLY A 517 13.87 -15.05 -20.83
C GLY A 517 12.92 -16.21 -21.12
N GLU A 518 13.45 -17.42 -21.31
CA GLU A 518 12.66 -18.62 -21.58
C GLU A 518 11.72 -18.99 -20.42
N ILE A 519 12.22 -18.88 -19.18
CA ILE A 519 11.41 -19.18 -18.00
C ILE A 519 10.37 -18.10 -17.77
N TYR A 520 10.72 -16.82 -18.02
CA TYR A 520 9.77 -15.72 -17.92
C TYR A 520 8.60 -15.92 -18.90
N GLU A 521 8.88 -16.22 -20.17
CA GLU A 521 7.84 -16.47 -21.18
C GLU A 521 6.91 -17.61 -20.76
N ARG A 522 7.47 -18.70 -20.24
CA ARG A 522 6.67 -19.83 -19.74
C ARG A 522 5.79 -19.47 -18.54
N VAL A 523 6.30 -18.65 -17.62
CA VAL A 523 5.61 -18.30 -16.36
C VAL A 523 4.62 -17.14 -16.55
N ALA A 524 4.99 -16.14 -17.34
CA ALA A 524 4.18 -14.94 -17.59
C ALA A 524 3.19 -15.10 -18.75
N GLY A 525 3.42 -16.09 -19.65
CA GLY A 525 2.64 -16.28 -20.85
C GLY A 525 2.94 -15.28 -21.98
N GLU A 526 4.00 -14.49 -21.84
CA GLU A 526 4.44 -13.47 -22.81
C GLU A 526 5.97 -13.34 -22.78
N PRO A 527 6.61 -12.96 -23.90
CA PRO A 527 8.06 -12.81 -23.94
C PRO A 527 8.55 -11.64 -23.05
N LEU A 528 9.78 -11.75 -22.54
CA LEU A 528 10.43 -10.68 -21.79
C LEU A 528 10.92 -9.60 -22.77
N VAL A 529 10.09 -8.59 -23.01
CA VAL A 529 10.40 -7.46 -23.90
C VAL A 529 11.05 -6.28 -23.19
N THR A 530 10.99 -6.25 -21.85
CA THR A 530 11.63 -5.19 -21.06
C THR A 530 13.14 -5.28 -21.18
N PRO A 531 13.85 -4.19 -21.60
CA PRO A 531 15.28 -4.20 -21.79
C PRO A 531 16.05 -4.67 -20.55
N VAL A 532 16.99 -5.62 -20.74
CA VAL A 532 17.89 -6.09 -19.69
C VAL A 532 19.29 -5.55 -19.96
N LEU A 533 19.86 -4.87 -18.96
CA LEU A 533 21.27 -4.56 -18.90
C LEU A 533 21.94 -5.63 -18.03
N ALA A 534 22.76 -6.47 -18.65
CA ALA A 534 23.40 -7.59 -17.97
C ALA A 534 24.52 -7.11 -17.04
N GLY A 535 24.52 -7.57 -15.80
CA GLY A 535 25.57 -7.24 -14.84
C GLY A 535 26.91 -7.84 -15.25
N VAL A 536 27.92 -7.00 -15.44
CA VAL A 536 29.31 -7.40 -15.73
C VAL A 536 30.19 -6.91 -14.59
N LEU A 537 30.83 -7.83 -13.89
CA LEU A 537 31.73 -7.56 -12.77
C LEU A 537 33.10 -8.14 -13.10
N PRO A 538 34.09 -7.33 -13.57
CA PRO A 538 35.43 -7.81 -13.92
C PRO A 538 36.15 -8.42 -12.71
N LEU A 539 36.70 -9.61 -12.88
CA LEU A 539 37.43 -10.33 -11.85
C LEU A 539 38.91 -9.92 -11.87
N LEU A 540 39.41 -9.32 -10.79
CA LEU A 540 40.77 -8.78 -10.77
C LEU A 540 41.81 -9.72 -10.17
N THR A 541 41.38 -10.71 -9.35
CA THR A 541 42.28 -11.72 -8.77
C THR A 541 41.54 -13.03 -8.57
N ALA A 542 42.25 -14.16 -8.59
CA ALA A 542 41.67 -15.47 -8.27
C ALA A 542 41.03 -15.51 -6.85
N ARG A 543 41.70 -14.89 -5.87
CA ARG A 543 41.17 -14.80 -4.49
C ARG A 543 39.85 -14.04 -4.43
N HIS A 544 39.72 -12.96 -5.18
CA HIS A 544 38.49 -12.17 -5.27
C HIS A 544 37.35 -12.99 -5.93
N ALA A 545 37.66 -13.74 -6.96
CA ALA A 545 36.69 -14.64 -7.62
C ALA A 545 36.17 -15.72 -6.67
N GLU A 546 37.07 -16.35 -5.90
CA GLU A 546 36.65 -17.34 -4.90
C GLU A 546 35.80 -16.73 -3.78
N PHE A 547 36.14 -15.53 -3.31
CA PHE A 547 35.33 -14.81 -2.32
C PHE A 547 33.91 -14.53 -2.85
N LEU A 548 33.82 -13.96 -4.07
CA LEU A 548 32.53 -13.63 -4.68
C LEU A 548 31.65 -14.88 -4.87
N HIS A 549 32.24 -15.98 -5.35
CA HIS A 549 31.52 -17.21 -5.61
C HIS A 549 30.98 -17.89 -4.33
N ASN A 550 31.79 -17.91 -3.26
CA ASN A 550 31.49 -18.68 -2.06
C ASN A 550 30.78 -17.86 -0.98
N GLU A 551 30.97 -16.55 -0.93
CA GLU A 551 30.49 -15.73 0.18
C GLU A 551 29.46 -14.65 -0.22
N VAL A 552 29.31 -14.34 -1.52
CA VAL A 552 28.35 -13.34 -1.98
C VAL A 552 27.12 -14.02 -2.61
N PRO A 553 25.94 -13.97 -1.95
CA PRO A 553 24.75 -14.61 -2.47
C PRO A 553 24.34 -14.07 -3.85
N GLY A 554 24.04 -14.99 -4.78
CA GLY A 554 23.58 -14.63 -6.12
C GLY A 554 24.69 -14.42 -7.16
N ILE A 555 25.96 -14.50 -6.76
CA ILE A 555 27.10 -14.50 -7.69
C ILE A 555 27.58 -15.93 -7.90
N VAL A 556 27.47 -16.42 -9.12
CA VAL A 556 27.93 -17.77 -9.53
C VAL A 556 29.00 -17.58 -10.61
N ILE A 557 30.24 -17.96 -10.29
CA ILE A 557 31.37 -17.85 -11.20
C ILE A 557 31.70 -19.27 -11.69
N PRO A 558 31.64 -19.56 -13.02
CA PRO A 558 31.96 -20.87 -13.57
C PRO A 558 33.37 -21.33 -13.20
N ASP A 559 33.57 -22.64 -13.02
CA ASP A 559 34.87 -23.24 -12.68
C ASP A 559 35.95 -22.84 -13.70
N ALA A 560 35.63 -22.90 -15.00
CA ALA A 560 36.53 -22.50 -16.06
C ALA A 560 37.05 -21.07 -15.93
N ALA A 561 36.21 -20.13 -15.48
CA ALA A 561 36.58 -18.74 -15.25
C ALA A 561 37.52 -18.60 -14.04
N ARG A 562 37.26 -19.32 -12.96
CA ARG A 562 38.12 -19.35 -11.76
C ARG A 562 39.49 -19.98 -12.06
N ASP A 563 39.50 -21.10 -12.81
CA ASP A 563 40.75 -21.77 -13.24
C ASP A 563 41.60 -20.89 -14.16
N ARG A 564 40.98 -20.13 -15.08
CA ARG A 564 41.68 -19.15 -15.93
C ARG A 564 42.39 -18.08 -15.10
N LEU A 565 41.68 -17.51 -14.12
CA LEU A 565 42.29 -16.49 -13.23
C LEU A 565 43.38 -17.07 -12.33
N ALA A 566 43.19 -18.28 -11.80
CA ALA A 566 44.21 -18.95 -11.00
C ALA A 566 45.48 -19.24 -11.81
N SER A 567 45.33 -19.61 -13.08
CA SER A 567 46.45 -19.89 -13.98
C SER A 567 47.18 -18.65 -14.44
N ALA A 568 46.51 -17.48 -14.48
CA ALA A 568 47.09 -16.21 -14.90
C ALA A 568 48.04 -15.58 -13.88
N GLY A 569 48.00 -16.01 -12.62
CA GLY A 569 48.91 -15.51 -11.57
C GLY A 569 48.91 -13.98 -11.47
N ASP A 570 50.05 -13.33 -11.67
CA ASP A 570 50.19 -11.86 -11.58
C ASP A 570 49.45 -11.11 -12.71
N GLU A 571 49.11 -11.77 -13.81
CA GLU A 571 48.34 -11.21 -14.92
C GLU A 571 46.80 -11.37 -14.75
N ALA A 572 46.34 -11.86 -13.61
CA ALA A 572 44.93 -12.16 -13.37
C ALA A 572 43.99 -10.97 -13.64
N ALA A 573 44.40 -9.75 -13.34
CA ALA A 573 43.61 -8.56 -13.63
C ALA A 573 43.41 -8.35 -15.13
N ARG A 574 44.46 -8.54 -15.93
CA ARG A 574 44.37 -8.44 -17.39
C ARG A 574 43.51 -9.55 -17.98
N GLU A 575 43.65 -10.77 -17.46
CA GLU A 575 42.85 -11.91 -17.85
C GLU A 575 41.34 -11.67 -17.53
N GLY A 576 41.05 -11.13 -16.35
CA GLY A 576 39.68 -10.79 -15.96
C GLY A 576 39.04 -9.69 -16.84
N LEU A 577 39.84 -8.71 -17.30
CA LEU A 577 39.38 -7.72 -18.28
C LEU A 577 39.13 -8.35 -19.66
N ALA A 578 39.97 -9.27 -20.09
CA ALA A 578 39.78 -10.02 -21.33
C ALA A 578 38.52 -10.86 -21.30
N MET A 579 38.28 -11.59 -20.19
CA MET A 579 37.04 -12.34 -19.97
C MET A 579 35.79 -11.46 -19.97
N ALA A 580 35.85 -10.27 -19.36
CA ALA A 580 34.76 -9.31 -19.43
C ALA A 580 34.46 -8.85 -20.86
N GLY A 581 35.52 -8.60 -21.66
CA GLY A 581 35.39 -8.27 -23.09
C GLY A 581 34.75 -9.40 -23.91
N GLU A 582 35.17 -10.65 -23.69
CA GLU A 582 34.58 -11.85 -24.31
C GLU A 582 33.07 -11.96 -23.97
N LEU A 583 32.74 -11.85 -22.70
CA LEU A 583 31.33 -11.89 -22.23
C LEU A 583 30.50 -10.77 -22.90
N ILE A 584 31.00 -9.55 -22.95
CA ILE A 584 30.29 -8.43 -23.59
C ILE A 584 30.05 -8.71 -25.09
N ALA A 585 30.99 -9.33 -25.78
CA ALA A 585 30.79 -9.73 -27.16
C ALA A 585 29.68 -10.78 -27.31
N GLU A 586 29.62 -11.77 -26.43
CA GLU A 586 28.55 -12.78 -26.38
C GLU A 586 27.19 -12.17 -26.08
N LEU A 587 27.10 -11.27 -25.09
CA LEU A 587 25.87 -10.56 -24.73
C LEU A 587 25.33 -9.73 -25.92
N ARG A 588 26.22 -9.10 -26.71
CA ARG A 588 25.82 -8.40 -27.93
C ARG A 588 25.24 -9.34 -28.98
N LEU A 589 25.90 -10.48 -29.22
CA LEU A 589 25.42 -11.49 -30.17
C LEU A 589 24.05 -12.05 -29.74
N ALA A 590 23.82 -12.20 -28.44
CA ALA A 590 22.55 -12.59 -27.85
C ALA A 590 21.48 -11.46 -27.84
N ARG A 591 21.81 -10.26 -28.37
CA ARG A 591 20.93 -9.08 -28.43
C ARG A 591 20.42 -8.60 -27.07
N VAL A 592 21.23 -8.75 -26.02
CA VAL A 592 20.96 -8.12 -24.74
C VAL A 592 21.01 -6.59 -24.91
N ALA A 593 20.13 -5.86 -24.25
CA ALA A 593 19.97 -4.42 -24.45
C ALA A 593 21.19 -3.58 -24.04
N GLY A 594 22.05 -4.13 -23.20
CA GLY A 594 23.26 -3.46 -22.75
C GLY A 594 23.92 -4.18 -21.59
N ILE A 595 24.91 -3.51 -21.00
CA ILE A 595 25.61 -3.98 -19.81
C ILE A 595 25.47 -2.99 -18.65
N TYR A 596 25.49 -3.53 -17.44
CA TYR A 596 25.63 -2.84 -16.17
C TYR A 596 26.99 -3.22 -15.58
N LEU A 597 28.01 -2.39 -15.86
CA LEU A 597 29.40 -2.62 -15.44
C LEU A 597 29.59 -2.20 -13.98
N MET A 598 30.10 -3.11 -13.16
CA MET A 598 30.38 -2.91 -11.73
C MET A 598 31.88 -2.85 -11.46
N PRO A 599 32.51 -1.65 -11.45
CA PRO A 599 33.93 -1.49 -11.15
C PRO A 599 34.26 -1.96 -9.74
N GLN A 600 35.36 -2.70 -9.58
CA GLN A 600 35.81 -3.17 -8.28
C GLN A 600 36.91 -2.29 -7.70
N PHE A 601 36.90 -2.09 -6.37
CA PHE A 601 37.93 -1.38 -5.61
C PHE A 601 38.20 0.05 -6.11
N GLY A 602 37.23 0.72 -6.72
CA GLY A 602 37.38 2.07 -7.26
C GLY A 602 38.32 2.17 -8.48
N ARG A 603 38.58 1.03 -9.16
CA ARG A 603 39.44 0.97 -10.37
C ARG A 603 38.68 1.42 -11.61
N PHE A 604 38.30 2.70 -11.60
CA PHE A 604 37.60 3.31 -12.75
C PHE A 604 38.47 3.41 -14.01
N ASP A 605 39.79 3.40 -13.84
CA ASP A 605 40.75 3.25 -14.92
C ASP A 605 40.53 1.95 -15.71
N LEU A 606 40.47 0.82 -15.03
CA LEU A 606 40.20 -0.48 -15.67
C LEU A 606 38.78 -0.59 -16.22
N ALA A 607 37.81 0.03 -15.55
CA ALA A 607 36.45 0.09 -16.07
C ALA A 607 36.37 0.88 -17.38
N ALA A 608 37.12 1.97 -17.52
CA ALA A 608 37.22 2.75 -18.76
C ALA A 608 37.76 1.89 -19.91
N GLU A 609 38.80 1.07 -19.66
CA GLU A 609 39.32 0.14 -20.68
C GLU A 609 38.27 -0.86 -21.17
N VAL A 610 37.44 -1.38 -20.26
CA VAL A 610 36.29 -2.26 -20.61
C VAL A 610 35.27 -1.52 -21.45
N VAL A 611 34.89 -0.28 -21.06
CA VAL A 611 33.96 0.56 -21.79
C VAL A 611 34.44 0.85 -23.20
N GLU A 612 35.72 1.26 -23.39
CA GLU A 612 36.32 1.50 -24.68
C GLU A 612 36.33 0.24 -25.56
N SER A 613 36.72 -0.91 -24.99
CA SER A 613 36.69 -2.19 -25.68
C SER A 613 35.28 -2.56 -26.14
N ALA A 614 34.28 -2.38 -25.25
CA ALA A 614 32.90 -2.62 -25.57
C ALA A 614 32.39 -1.72 -26.71
N ARG A 615 32.79 -0.47 -26.79
CA ARG A 615 32.43 0.44 -27.90
C ARG A 615 33.04 0.03 -29.23
N HIS A 616 34.34 -0.33 -29.24
CA HIS A 616 35.03 -0.73 -30.45
C HIS A 616 34.51 -2.07 -31.01
N ALA A 617 34.11 -3.01 -30.17
CA ALA A 617 33.51 -4.28 -30.62
C ALA A 617 32.17 -4.09 -31.36
N GLY A 618 31.49 -2.96 -31.17
CA GLY A 618 30.22 -2.63 -31.86
C GLY A 618 30.42 -1.87 -33.20
N ALA A 619 31.62 -1.43 -33.50
CA ALA A 619 31.95 -0.68 -34.74
C ALA A 619 32.40 -1.58 -35.91
N ARG A 620 32.53 -2.88 -35.69
CA ARG A 620 32.82 -3.88 -36.73
C ARG A 620 31.55 -4.69 -37.01
#